data_5ab6e52576d25c0609e46dd2194146eb
#
_entry.id   5ab6e52576d25c0609e46dd2194146eb
#
_cell.length_a   1.000
_cell.length_b   1.000
_cell.length_c   1.000
_cell.angle_alpha   90.00
_cell.angle_beta   90.00
_cell.angle_gamma   90.00
#
_symmetry.space_group_name_H-M   'P 1'
#
loop_
_entity.id
_entity.type
_entity.pdbx_description
1 polymer ?
#
loop_
_entity_poly.entity_id
_entity_poly.type
_entity_poly.pdbx_seq_one_letter_code
_entity_poly.pdbx_strand_id
1 'polypeptide(L)'
;MKGKYSRHVKTAVKLIWSSFDRDEIRRGYSILILEAQKGDADALAFIARCFMGESYVWPQAGFKADDENASKLMQKSAMMGSATGVLCAARSANLTPSVERAMPFASFKEAFEEILGQAERGDAFCCYMVGNVYYWGDYLRVEPDYAKQFKDESDYNAWAWPIAKVWYERSFDGGLCAGWGNYCDIRKSGLCEIAQDVYEKYYLKLADISPVICNNYGYYLRTEKGDSYGGLLRYVEAARRGDPQAAYNAGHIYEAGEEVDENINLAYQLYEMAAKCGHPAGQFEVGYYLFEGFGDVEQDYAKAVEWFEKAYQNPKCSETTRTQTAAYLGLCYQEGLGTVQDDDVAFEYLHEAGEDIDNLWESITVKVVTALGVAYAFGRGTEADIELGYQYFEDAVKLGSEEAKKYIGYINSPDYEADERKKEEPATPVAPFWQNVAEKIRDAVTTDLREILGRIDDERIYTVALVTDRYCCSLFLAVNTLEYLESEDEEPDDECKWHPDEWGYSDGHDSELVTLSKTLWENHATLPGEAFFFSAMISAMAQVKGSGIFGEGTKEITFFISISDDEDAENLEDSSAMTLNSPELAAAFLNRNK
;
A
#
# COMPACT_ATOMS: atom_id res chain seq x y z
N MET A 1 12.99 -32.75 -36.32
CA MET A 1 13.72 -31.90 -35.38
C MET A 1 12.77 -31.53 -34.24
N LYS A 2 12.48 -32.48 -33.34
CA LYS A 2 11.81 -32.23 -32.08
C LYS A 2 12.85 -31.61 -31.14
N GLY A 3 12.47 -30.65 -30.33
CA GLY A 3 13.29 -30.18 -29.21
C GLY A 3 14.08 -28.89 -29.41
N LYS A 4 13.53 -27.88 -30.10
CA LYS A 4 14.05 -26.51 -30.03
C LYS A 4 12.89 -25.57 -29.79
N TYR A 5 13.02 -24.73 -28.77
CA TYR A 5 12.14 -23.56 -28.63
C TYR A 5 12.10 -22.78 -29.96
N SER A 6 10.93 -22.30 -30.34
CA SER A 6 10.82 -21.37 -31.46
C SER A 6 11.70 -20.15 -31.22
N ARG A 7 12.12 -19.47 -32.29
CA ARG A 7 12.93 -18.24 -32.16
C ARG A 7 12.21 -17.19 -31.31
N HIS A 8 10.87 -17.11 -31.45
CA HIS A 8 10.05 -16.17 -30.70
C HIS A 8 10.02 -16.52 -29.21
N VAL A 9 9.80 -17.80 -28.87
CA VAL A 9 9.84 -18.26 -27.47
C VAL A 9 11.19 -18.01 -26.84
N LYS A 10 12.31 -18.28 -27.53
CA LYS A 10 13.67 -17.95 -27.03
C LYS A 10 13.84 -16.46 -26.74
N THR A 11 13.34 -15.62 -27.64
CA THR A 11 13.40 -14.16 -27.44
C THR A 11 12.58 -13.77 -26.22
N ALA A 12 11.37 -14.29 -26.07
CA ALA A 12 10.50 -14.01 -24.94
C ALA A 12 11.13 -14.44 -23.61
N VAL A 13 11.68 -15.67 -23.55
CA VAL A 13 12.37 -16.19 -22.36
C VAL A 13 13.54 -15.29 -21.95
N LYS A 14 14.34 -14.83 -22.92
CA LYS A 14 15.44 -13.90 -22.64
C LYS A 14 14.91 -12.57 -22.08
N LEU A 15 13.88 -12.00 -22.66
CA LEU A 15 13.28 -10.74 -22.21
C LEU A 15 12.70 -10.86 -20.80
N ILE A 16 12.12 -11.99 -20.43
CA ILE A 16 11.47 -12.17 -19.12
C ILE A 16 12.49 -12.53 -18.03
N TRP A 17 13.47 -13.39 -18.30
CA TRP A 17 14.35 -13.97 -17.27
C TRP A 17 15.79 -13.46 -17.30
N SER A 18 16.18 -12.63 -18.28
CA SER A 18 17.53 -12.05 -18.34
C SER A 18 17.54 -10.53 -18.51
N SER A 19 16.37 -9.92 -18.74
CA SER A 19 16.20 -8.48 -18.64
C SER A 19 15.66 -8.13 -17.28
N PHE A 20 15.81 -7.04 -16.70
CA PHE A 20 15.18 -6.52 -15.50
C PHE A 20 14.51 -5.18 -15.80
N ASP A 21 14.07 -5.01 -17.04
CA ASP A 21 13.29 -3.89 -17.54
C ASP A 21 11.82 -4.30 -17.69
N ARG A 22 10.90 -3.52 -17.10
CA ARG A 22 9.46 -3.84 -17.10
C ARG A 22 8.85 -3.90 -18.49
N ASP A 23 9.26 -3.03 -19.39
CA ASP A 23 8.69 -2.96 -20.74
C ASP A 23 9.22 -4.10 -21.61
N GLU A 24 10.48 -4.46 -21.46
CA GLU A 24 11.04 -5.66 -22.09
C GLU A 24 10.35 -6.93 -21.60
N ILE A 25 10.11 -7.06 -20.28
CA ILE A 25 9.41 -8.20 -19.71
C ILE A 25 7.97 -8.28 -20.23
N ARG A 26 7.23 -7.17 -20.25
CA ARG A 26 5.87 -7.10 -20.83
C ARG A 26 5.85 -7.48 -22.30
N ARG A 27 6.84 -7.01 -23.06
CA ARG A 27 7.02 -7.39 -24.47
C ARG A 27 7.28 -8.89 -24.61
N GLY A 28 8.15 -9.46 -23.78
CA GLY A 28 8.41 -10.89 -23.73
C GLY A 28 7.14 -11.70 -23.45
N TYR A 29 6.36 -11.27 -22.46
CA TYR A 29 5.09 -11.90 -22.12
C TYR A 29 4.06 -11.83 -23.26
N SER A 30 3.96 -10.69 -23.94
CA SER A 30 3.09 -10.54 -25.11
C SER A 30 3.48 -11.49 -26.25
N ILE A 31 4.79 -11.71 -26.47
CA ILE A 31 5.26 -12.70 -27.45
C ILE A 31 4.81 -14.11 -27.03
N LEU A 32 4.91 -14.49 -25.76
CA LEU A 32 4.45 -15.80 -25.30
C LEU A 32 2.94 -16.00 -25.52
N ILE A 33 2.12 -15.00 -25.24
CA ILE A 33 0.69 -15.05 -25.49
C ILE A 33 0.39 -15.31 -26.97
N LEU A 34 1.05 -14.58 -27.87
CA LEU A 34 0.86 -14.76 -29.32
C LEU A 34 1.29 -16.15 -29.82
N GLU A 35 2.40 -16.68 -29.32
CA GLU A 35 2.87 -18.02 -29.69
C GLU A 35 1.95 -19.12 -29.11
N ALA A 36 1.47 -18.94 -27.86
CA ALA A 36 0.49 -19.85 -27.25
C ALA A 36 -0.83 -19.90 -28.01
N GLN A 37 -1.32 -18.76 -28.53
CA GLN A 37 -2.50 -18.69 -29.40
C GLN A 37 -2.31 -19.46 -30.72
N LYS A 38 -1.07 -19.58 -31.22
CA LYS A 38 -0.71 -20.39 -32.39
C LYS A 38 -0.54 -21.88 -32.05
N GLY A 39 -0.70 -22.25 -30.79
CA GLY A 39 -0.58 -23.63 -30.31
C GLY A 39 0.84 -24.05 -29.91
N ASP A 40 1.76 -23.09 -29.65
CA ASP A 40 3.09 -23.40 -29.14
C ASP A 40 3.00 -23.86 -27.67
N ALA A 41 3.33 -25.13 -27.42
CA ALA A 41 3.23 -25.76 -26.12
C ALA A 41 4.27 -25.20 -25.12
N ASP A 42 5.47 -24.83 -25.59
CA ASP A 42 6.51 -24.27 -24.74
C ASP A 42 6.13 -22.86 -24.28
N ALA A 43 5.49 -22.07 -25.15
CA ALA A 43 4.96 -20.76 -24.76
C ALA A 43 3.97 -20.86 -23.59
N LEU A 44 3.09 -21.88 -23.59
CA LEU A 44 2.17 -22.14 -22.46
C LEU A 44 2.93 -22.49 -21.18
N ALA A 45 4.01 -23.28 -21.26
CA ALA A 45 4.84 -23.62 -20.10
C ALA A 45 5.46 -22.37 -19.47
N PHE A 46 5.95 -21.45 -20.29
CA PHE A 46 6.55 -20.21 -19.81
C PHE A 46 5.53 -19.21 -19.27
N ILE A 47 4.32 -19.14 -19.86
CA ILE A 47 3.20 -18.37 -19.30
C ILE A 47 2.83 -18.92 -17.92
N ALA A 48 2.72 -20.25 -17.78
CA ALA A 48 2.47 -20.88 -16.49
C ALA A 48 3.49 -20.48 -15.42
N ARG A 49 4.78 -20.38 -15.78
CA ARG A 49 5.82 -19.90 -14.87
C ARG A 49 5.63 -18.44 -14.46
N CYS A 50 5.11 -17.58 -15.34
CA CYS A 50 4.78 -16.20 -14.98
C CYS A 50 3.65 -16.15 -13.95
N PHE A 51 2.68 -17.08 -14.00
CA PHE A 51 1.63 -17.21 -13.00
C PHE A 51 2.10 -17.79 -11.65
N MET A 52 3.31 -18.32 -11.55
CA MET A 52 3.93 -18.66 -10.26
C MET A 52 4.41 -17.43 -9.48
N GLY A 53 4.31 -16.24 -10.09
CA GLY A 53 4.62 -14.96 -9.47
C GLY A 53 6.09 -14.78 -9.11
N GLU A 54 6.33 -14.05 -8.03
CA GLU A 54 7.66 -13.57 -7.62
C GLU A 54 8.71 -14.67 -7.36
N SER A 55 8.27 -15.87 -7.03
CA SER A 55 9.19 -17.01 -6.84
C SER A 55 9.90 -17.44 -8.14
N TYR A 56 9.38 -17.04 -9.29
CA TYR A 56 9.84 -17.50 -10.60
C TYR A 56 10.18 -16.38 -11.58
N VAL A 57 9.75 -15.16 -11.30
CA VAL A 57 9.99 -13.98 -12.13
C VAL A 57 10.39 -12.82 -11.24
N TRP A 58 11.10 -11.85 -11.77
CA TRP A 58 11.49 -10.65 -11.02
C TRP A 58 10.25 -9.95 -10.39
N PRO A 59 10.24 -9.67 -9.08
CA PRO A 59 9.06 -9.15 -8.37
C PRO A 59 8.47 -7.88 -8.98
N GLN A 60 9.33 -6.95 -9.41
CA GLN A 60 8.91 -5.68 -10.00
C GLN A 60 8.34 -5.81 -11.43
N ALA A 61 8.39 -7.02 -12.01
CA ALA A 61 7.72 -7.31 -13.28
C ALA A 61 6.18 -7.23 -13.19
N GLY A 62 5.62 -7.35 -11.97
CA GLY A 62 4.21 -7.16 -11.70
C GLY A 62 3.32 -8.35 -12.08
N PHE A 63 3.89 -9.56 -12.18
CA PHE A 63 3.10 -10.78 -12.33
C PHE A 63 2.47 -11.17 -11.00
N LYS A 64 1.14 -11.29 -11.00
CA LYS A 64 0.41 -11.80 -9.83
C LYS A 64 0.42 -13.33 -9.84
N ALA A 65 0.66 -13.92 -8.67
CA ALA A 65 0.55 -15.37 -8.50
C ALA A 65 -0.90 -15.81 -8.74
N ASP A 66 -1.04 -16.92 -9.48
CA ASP A 66 -2.30 -17.59 -9.77
C ASP A 66 -2.01 -19.09 -9.95
N ASP A 67 -1.95 -19.79 -8.83
CA ASP A 67 -1.53 -21.19 -8.78
C ASP A 67 -2.49 -22.11 -9.55
N GLU A 68 -3.77 -21.78 -9.60
CA GLU A 68 -4.76 -22.55 -10.32
C GLU A 68 -4.54 -22.47 -11.84
N ASN A 69 -4.35 -21.27 -12.37
CA ASN A 69 -4.04 -21.08 -13.78
C ASN A 69 -2.66 -21.59 -14.13
N ALA A 70 -1.66 -21.40 -13.27
CA ALA A 70 -0.33 -21.98 -13.44
C ALA A 70 -0.41 -23.49 -13.60
N SER A 71 -1.12 -24.17 -12.69
CA SER A 71 -1.33 -25.62 -12.71
C SER A 71 -2.01 -26.11 -13.98
N LYS A 72 -3.12 -25.46 -14.37
CA LYS A 72 -3.86 -25.80 -15.61
C LYS A 72 -2.98 -25.66 -16.86
N LEU A 73 -2.21 -24.59 -16.94
CA LEU A 73 -1.34 -24.33 -18.09
C LEU A 73 -0.15 -25.28 -18.15
N MET A 74 0.46 -25.65 -17.00
CA MET A 74 1.53 -26.64 -16.93
C MET A 74 1.03 -28.01 -17.44
N GLN A 75 -0.11 -28.49 -16.95
CA GLN A 75 -0.70 -29.74 -17.39
C GLN A 75 -1.04 -29.71 -18.89
N LYS A 76 -1.68 -28.64 -19.37
CA LYS A 76 -2.01 -28.46 -20.77
C LYS A 76 -0.77 -28.46 -21.65
N SER A 77 0.27 -27.72 -21.26
CA SER A 77 1.55 -27.65 -21.95
C SER A 77 2.22 -29.03 -22.05
N ALA A 78 2.27 -29.80 -20.96
CA ALA A 78 2.79 -31.16 -20.94
C ALA A 78 2.02 -32.08 -21.90
N MET A 79 0.69 -32.06 -21.89
CA MET A 79 -0.16 -32.85 -22.79
C MET A 79 -0.01 -32.45 -24.26
N MET A 80 0.34 -31.22 -24.56
CA MET A 80 0.63 -30.72 -25.91
C MET A 80 2.06 -31.02 -26.38
N GLY A 81 2.92 -31.57 -25.52
CA GLY A 81 4.26 -32.03 -25.89
C GLY A 81 5.38 -31.06 -25.60
N SER A 82 5.21 -30.15 -24.65
CA SER A 82 6.32 -29.37 -24.12
C SER A 82 7.11 -30.16 -23.07
N ALA A 83 8.38 -30.41 -23.34
CA ALA A 83 9.28 -31.00 -22.36
C ALA A 83 9.45 -30.09 -21.13
N THR A 84 9.54 -28.76 -21.34
CA THR A 84 9.53 -27.76 -20.27
C THR A 84 8.27 -27.87 -19.42
N GLY A 85 7.10 -28.01 -20.05
CA GLY A 85 5.81 -28.22 -19.37
C GLY A 85 5.79 -29.47 -18.50
N VAL A 86 6.35 -30.59 -18.99
CA VAL A 86 6.47 -31.83 -18.21
C VAL A 86 7.33 -31.64 -16.96
N LEU A 87 8.51 -31.03 -17.10
CA LEU A 87 9.42 -30.78 -15.97
C LEU A 87 8.80 -29.79 -14.96
N CYS A 88 8.15 -28.74 -15.43
CA CYS A 88 7.47 -27.79 -14.57
C CYS A 88 6.28 -28.44 -13.81
N ALA A 89 5.46 -29.23 -14.52
CA ALA A 89 4.34 -29.95 -13.90
C ALA A 89 4.81 -30.97 -12.85
N ALA A 90 5.91 -31.68 -13.11
CA ALA A 90 6.51 -32.61 -12.14
C ALA A 90 6.96 -31.87 -10.87
N ARG A 91 7.66 -30.76 -11.05
CA ARG A 91 8.22 -29.95 -9.95
C ARG A 91 7.15 -29.34 -9.04
N SER A 92 5.99 -28.96 -9.58
CA SER A 92 4.85 -28.39 -8.84
C SER A 92 3.77 -29.42 -8.47
N ALA A 93 4.11 -30.71 -8.48
CA ALA A 93 3.19 -31.82 -8.19
C ALA A 93 1.93 -31.89 -9.10
N ASN A 94 2.00 -31.26 -10.28
CA ASN A 94 0.91 -31.22 -11.27
C ASN A 94 1.02 -32.30 -12.37
N LEU A 95 2.08 -33.10 -12.38
CA LEU A 95 2.26 -34.23 -13.27
C LEU A 95 1.48 -35.45 -12.73
N THR A 96 0.17 -35.41 -12.90
CA THR A 96 -0.71 -36.48 -12.45
C THR A 96 -0.65 -37.70 -13.40
N PRO A 97 -1.08 -38.91 -12.96
CA PRO A 97 -1.10 -40.08 -13.83
C PRO A 97 -1.97 -39.91 -15.09
N SER A 98 -2.96 -39.00 -15.05
CA SER A 98 -3.79 -38.68 -16.23
C SER A 98 -3.00 -37.81 -17.23
N VAL A 99 -2.20 -36.86 -16.75
CA VAL A 99 -1.34 -36.03 -17.60
C VAL A 99 -0.22 -36.88 -18.20
N GLU A 100 0.44 -37.74 -17.39
CA GLU A 100 1.47 -38.67 -17.88
C GLU A 100 0.96 -39.59 -19.00
N ARG A 101 -0.27 -40.09 -18.89
CA ARG A 101 -0.87 -40.92 -19.97
C ARG A 101 -1.24 -40.12 -21.23
N ALA A 102 -1.48 -38.82 -21.08
CA ALA A 102 -1.91 -37.95 -22.18
C ALA A 102 -0.77 -37.24 -22.90
N MET A 103 0.38 -37.11 -22.25
CA MET A 103 1.55 -36.45 -22.85
C MET A 103 2.14 -37.33 -23.99
N PRO A 104 2.72 -36.71 -25.04
CA PRO A 104 3.30 -37.42 -26.16
C PRO A 104 4.71 -37.96 -25.92
N PHE A 105 5.17 -37.94 -24.66
CA PHE A 105 6.42 -38.55 -24.20
C PHE A 105 6.12 -39.93 -23.59
N ALA A 106 6.97 -40.91 -23.89
CA ALA A 106 6.82 -42.24 -23.31
C ALA A 106 7.07 -42.25 -21.77
N SER A 107 7.82 -41.27 -21.26
CA SER A 107 8.14 -41.16 -19.85
C SER A 107 8.66 -39.75 -19.53
N PHE A 108 8.73 -39.42 -18.23
CA PHE A 108 9.43 -38.23 -17.74
C PHE A 108 10.89 -38.19 -18.23
N LYS A 109 11.54 -39.34 -18.32
CA LYS A 109 12.92 -39.47 -18.81
C LYS A 109 13.08 -38.95 -20.25
N GLU A 110 12.16 -39.30 -21.16
CA GLU A 110 12.22 -38.81 -22.55
C GLU A 110 12.07 -37.28 -22.62
N ALA A 111 11.18 -36.68 -21.82
CA ALA A 111 11.08 -35.23 -21.75
C ALA A 111 12.33 -34.58 -21.16
N PHE A 112 12.93 -35.19 -20.13
CA PHE A 112 14.19 -34.72 -19.56
C PHE A 112 15.33 -34.80 -20.56
N GLU A 113 15.47 -35.89 -21.32
CA GLU A 113 16.52 -36.05 -22.35
C GLU A 113 16.41 -34.99 -23.45
N GLU A 114 15.19 -34.55 -23.79
CA GLU A 114 14.99 -33.45 -24.73
C GLU A 114 15.52 -32.10 -24.16
N ILE A 115 15.25 -31.78 -22.90
CA ILE A 115 15.80 -30.61 -22.23
C ILE A 115 17.32 -30.71 -22.07
N LEU A 116 17.83 -31.89 -21.66
CA LEU A 116 19.25 -32.15 -21.53
C LEU A 116 19.99 -31.90 -22.86
N GLY A 117 19.44 -32.40 -23.96
CA GLY A 117 20.03 -32.17 -25.27
C GLY A 117 20.04 -30.70 -25.72
N GLN A 118 19.10 -29.87 -25.24
CA GLN A 118 19.14 -28.43 -25.47
C GLN A 118 20.19 -27.75 -24.57
N ALA A 119 20.24 -28.15 -23.29
CA ALA A 119 21.24 -27.68 -22.33
C ALA A 119 22.68 -27.96 -22.80
N GLU A 120 22.94 -29.15 -23.32
CA GLU A 120 24.25 -29.51 -23.89
C GLU A 120 24.64 -28.64 -25.09
N ARG A 121 23.69 -28.13 -25.84
CA ARG A 121 23.88 -27.15 -26.91
C ARG A 121 24.01 -25.71 -26.43
N GLY A 122 24.01 -25.48 -25.12
CA GLY A 122 24.26 -24.17 -24.49
C GLY A 122 23.01 -23.31 -24.31
N ASP A 123 21.80 -23.89 -24.32
CA ASP A 123 20.60 -23.13 -23.93
C ASP A 123 20.61 -22.90 -22.42
N ALA A 124 20.75 -21.63 -22.02
CA ALA A 124 20.93 -21.26 -20.61
C ALA A 124 19.71 -21.63 -19.74
N PHE A 125 18.48 -21.50 -20.27
CA PHE A 125 17.29 -21.86 -19.52
C PHE A 125 17.19 -23.39 -19.34
N CYS A 126 17.53 -24.16 -20.38
CA CYS A 126 17.58 -25.61 -20.26
C CYS A 126 18.68 -26.08 -19.30
N CYS A 127 19.84 -25.39 -19.26
CA CYS A 127 20.86 -25.65 -18.23
C CYS A 127 20.32 -25.45 -16.82
N TYR A 128 19.62 -24.35 -16.58
CA TYR A 128 18.93 -24.11 -15.30
C TYR A 128 17.91 -25.21 -14.97
N MET A 129 17.10 -25.63 -15.93
CA MET A 129 16.10 -26.69 -15.73
C MET A 129 16.77 -28.03 -15.37
N VAL A 130 17.86 -28.40 -16.05
CA VAL A 130 18.64 -29.61 -15.73
C VAL A 130 19.23 -29.51 -14.33
N GLY A 131 19.80 -28.36 -13.95
CA GLY A 131 20.28 -28.12 -12.59
C GLY A 131 19.20 -28.36 -11.55
N ASN A 132 17.99 -27.85 -11.79
CA ASN A 132 16.85 -28.05 -10.91
C ASN A 132 16.43 -29.52 -10.78
N VAL A 133 16.47 -30.31 -11.86
CA VAL A 133 16.12 -31.74 -11.81
C VAL A 133 17.04 -32.48 -10.84
N TYR A 134 18.32 -32.17 -10.84
CA TYR A 134 19.27 -32.78 -9.88
C TYR A 134 19.11 -32.16 -8.47
N TYR A 135 19.01 -30.85 -8.35
CA TYR A 135 18.96 -30.16 -7.07
C TYR A 135 17.77 -30.57 -6.21
N TRP A 136 16.60 -30.72 -6.83
CA TRP A 136 15.33 -30.99 -6.13
C TRP A 136 14.94 -32.48 -6.07
N GLY A 137 15.76 -33.40 -6.55
CA GLY A 137 15.47 -34.83 -6.49
C GLY A 137 14.61 -35.37 -7.63
N ASP A 138 14.18 -34.53 -8.58
CA ASP A 138 13.37 -34.97 -9.72
C ASP A 138 14.11 -35.97 -10.63
N TYR A 139 15.44 -36.06 -10.52
CA TYR A 139 16.24 -37.06 -11.23
C TYR A 139 15.85 -38.51 -10.85
N LEU A 140 15.30 -38.74 -9.67
CA LEU A 140 14.76 -40.04 -9.27
C LEU A 140 13.53 -40.47 -10.11
N ARG A 141 12.90 -39.55 -10.84
CA ARG A 141 11.88 -39.85 -11.86
C ARG A 141 12.51 -40.26 -13.20
N VAL A 142 13.71 -39.76 -13.49
CA VAL A 142 14.48 -40.13 -14.68
C VAL A 142 15.01 -41.56 -14.55
N GLU A 143 15.60 -41.86 -13.39
CA GLU A 143 16.22 -43.17 -13.07
C GLU A 143 15.72 -43.64 -11.69
N PRO A 144 14.52 -44.26 -11.63
CA PRO A 144 13.93 -44.67 -10.35
C PRO A 144 14.77 -45.65 -9.54
N ASP A 145 15.56 -46.48 -10.22
CA ASP A 145 16.45 -47.43 -9.53
C ASP A 145 17.56 -46.76 -8.74
N TYR A 146 17.92 -45.51 -9.06
CA TYR A 146 18.89 -44.73 -8.26
C TYR A 146 18.39 -44.45 -6.84
N ALA A 147 17.08 -44.37 -6.60
CA ALA A 147 16.52 -44.19 -5.28
C ALA A 147 17.01 -45.26 -4.29
N LYS A 148 17.30 -46.46 -4.75
CA LYS A 148 17.78 -47.59 -3.93
C LYS A 148 19.25 -47.43 -3.48
N GLN A 149 19.99 -46.50 -4.09
CA GLN A 149 21.42 -46.28 -3.83
C GLN A 149 21.64 -45.28 -2.68
N PHE A 150 20.62 -44.48 -2.36
CA PHE A 150 20.71 -43.43 -1.34
C PHE A 150 19.97 -43.84 -0.07
N LYS A 151 20.59 -43.56 1.08
CA LYS A 151 20.02 -43.86 2.41
C LYS A 151 18.96 -42.84 2.80
N ASP A 152 19.20 -41.59 2.43
CA ASP A 152 18.38 -40.46 2.77
C ASP A 152 18.60 -39.31 1.76
N GLU A 153 17.92 -38.19 1.98
CA GLU A 153 18.02 -36.99 1.14
C GLU A 153 19.43 -36.38 1.14
N SER A 154 20.13 -36.41 2.28
CA SER A 154 21.49 -35.87 2.39
C SER A 154 22.47 -36.64 1.53
N ASP A 155 22.34 -37.97 1.49
CA ASP A 155 23.15 -38.87 0.67
C ASP A 155 22.88 -38.64 -0.83
N TYR A 156 21.60 -38.43 -1.21
CA TYR A 156 21.22 -38.00 -2.55
C TYR A 156 21.85 -36.65 -2.91
N ASN A 157 21.68 -35.64 -2.03
CA ASN A 157 22.18 -34.29 -2.27
C ASN A 157 23.71 -34.27 -2.44
N ALA A 158 24.45 -35.04 -1.65
CA ALA A 158 25.88 -35.15 -1.77
C ALA A 158 26.33 -35.68 -3.18
N TRP A 159 25.52 -36.51 -3.80
CA TRP A 159 25.74 -36.99 -5.16
C TRP A 159 25.25 -36.01 -6.22
N ALA A 160 24.02 -35.44 -6.05
CA ALA A 160 23.32 -34.70 -7.08
C ALA A 160 23.78 -33.22 -7.20
N TRP A 161 24.11 -32.60 -6.06
CA TRP A 161 24.41 -31.16 -6.02
C TRP A 161 25.71 -30.77 -6.74
N PRO A 162 26.81 -31.58 -6.76
CA PRO A 162 27.95 -31.33 -7.64
C PRO A 162 27.59 -31.30 -9.12
N ILE A 163 26.59 -32.10 -9.53
CA ILE A 163 26.10 -32.12 -10.91
C ILE A 163 25.24 -30.89 -11.18
N ALA A 164 24.30 -30.56 -10.26
CA ALA A 164 23.47 -29.37 -10.35
C ALA A 164 24.30 -28.09 -10.44
N LYS A 165 25.37 -27.98 -9.62
CA LYS A 165 26.34 -26.88 -9.65
C LYS A 165 26.89 -26.62 -11.06
N VAL A 166 27.34 -27.64 -11.75
CA VAL A 166 27.90 -27.48 -13.10
C VAL A 166 26.86 -26.94 -14.09
N TRP A 167 25.62 -27.40 -13.98
CA TRP A 167 24.54 -26.93 -14.84
C TRP A 167 24.12 -25.50 -14.53
N TYR A 168 24.13 -25.10 -13.26
CA TYR A 168 23.89 -23.70 -12.88
C TYR A 168 25.00 -22.78 -13.39
N GLU A 169 26.27 -23.19 -13.27
CA GLU A 169 27.40 -22.42 -13.80
C GLU A 169 27.28 -22.20 -15.31
N ARG A 170 26.90 -23.24 -16.10
CA ARG A 170 26.61 -23.10 -17.53
C ARG A 170 25.43 -22.15 -17.82
N SER A 171 24.39 -22.17 -16.96
CA SER A 171 23.27 -21.23 -17.04
C SER A 171 23.72 -19.79 -16.82
N PHE A 172 24.55 -19.57 -15.80
CA PHE A 172 25.15 -18.25 -15.49
C PHE A 172 26.08 -17.77 -16.61
N ASP A 173 26.84 -18.67 -17.22
CA ASP A 173 27.65 -18.32 -18.38
C ASP A 173 26.83 -17.89 -19.59
N GLY A 174 25.62 -18.41 -19.73
CA GLY A 174 24.60 -17.97 -20.69
C GLY A 174 23.83 -16.70 -20.33
N GLY A 175 24.15 -16.07 -19.20
CA GLY A 175 23.53 -14.80 -18.75
C GLY A 175 22.16 -14.96 -18.07
N LEU A 176 21.83 -16.15 -17.56
CA LEU A 176 20.59 -16.38 -16.79
C LEU A 176 20.89 -16.42 -15.29
N CYS A 177 20.20 -15.58 -14.51
CA CYS A 177 20.37 -15.48 -13.06
C CYS A 177 19.56 -16.53 -12.27
N ALA A 178 18.59 -17.18 -12.90
CA ALA A 178 17.78 -18.21 -12.27
C ALA A 178 18.67 -19.35 -11.73
N GLY A 179 18.38 -19.83 -10.54
CA GLY A 179 19.20 -20.86 -9.89
C GLY A 179 20.32 -20.32 -8.99
N TRP A 180 20.51 -18.99 -8.91
CA TRP A 180 21.54 -18.42 -8.03
C TRP A 180 21.29 -18.76 -6.55
N GLY A 181 20.04 -18.70 -6.07
CA GLY A 181 19.68 -19.11 -4.71
C GLY A 181 20.09 -20.55 -4.42
N ASN A 182 19.70 -21.49 -5.30
CA ASN A 182 20.08 -22.91 -5.17
C ASN A 182 21.61 -23.11 -5.17
N TYR A 183 22.33 -22.33 -5.99
CA TYR A 183 23.79 -22.38 -6.02
C TYR A 183 24.42 -21.88 -4.71
N CYS A 184 23.86 -20.84 -4.09
CA CYS A 184 24.25 -20.37 -2.77
C CYS A 184 23.99 -21.45 -1.68
N ASP A 185 22.85 -22.15 -1.77
CA ASP A 185 22.51 -23.21 -0.83
C ASP A 185 23.45 -24.42 -0.96
N ILE A 186 23.83 -24.80 -2.19
CA ILE A 186 24.87 -25.81 -2.43
C ILE A 186 26.17 -25.43 -1.71
N ARG A 187 26.58 -24.15 -1.82
CA ARG A 187 27.79 -23.67 -1.14
C ARG A 187 27.68 -23.72 0.38
N LYS A 188 26.56 -23.22 0.91
CA LYS A 188 26.31 -23.16 2.38
C LYS A 188 26.25 -24.55 3.03
N SER A 189 25.76 -25.55 2.31
CA SER A 189 25.63 -26.91 2.82
C SER A 189 26.95 -27.59 3.14
N GLY A 190 28.03 -27.19 2.46
CA GLY A 190 29.31 -27.88 2.53
C GLY A 190 29.35 -29.26 1.86
N LEU A 191 28.26 -29.73 1.24
CA LEU A 191 28.18 -31.01 0.53
C LEU A 191 28.95 -31.00 -0.81
N CYS A 192 29.13 -29.79 -1.36
CA CYS A 192 29.90 -29.58 -2.57
C CYS A 192 30.79 -28.36 -2.42
N GLU A 193 32.10 -28.54 -2.59
CA GLU A 193 33.03 -27.41 -2.53
C GLU A 193 32.85 -26.50 -3.75
N ILE A 194 32.65 -25.22 -3.46
CA ILE A 194 32.70 -24.13 -4.43
C ILE A 194 33.82 -23.20 -4.00
N ALA A 195 34.89 -23.17 -4.78
CA ALA A 195 36.05 -22.33 -4.48
C ALA A 195 35.61 -20.85 -4.40
N GLN A 196 36.20 -20.10 -3.47
CA GLN A 196 35.83 -18.73 -3.18
C GLN A 196 35.92 -17.81 -4.40
N ASP A 197 36.96 -17.93 -5.19
CA ASP A 197 37.17 -17.15 -6.41
C ASP A 197 36.14 -17.47 -7.50
N VAL A 198 35.69 -18.71 -7.61
CA VAL A 198 34.62 -19.13 -8.53
C VAL A 198 33.28 -18.56 -8.09
N TYR A 199 33.00 -18.63 -6.80
CA TYR A 199 31.78 -18.05 -6.23
C TYR A 199 31.70 -16.53 -6.48
N GLU A 200 32.77 -15.82 -6.15
CA GLU A 200 32.84 -14.36 -6.34
C GLU A 200 32.76 -13.95 -7.81
N LYS A 201 33.40 -14.71 -8.70
CA LYS A 201 33.31 -14.51 -10.14
C LYS A 201 31.85 -14.53 -10.63
N TYR A 202 31.08 -15.55 -10.22
CA TYR A 202 29.67 -15.64 -10.62
C TYR A 202 28.84 -14.63 -9.90
N TYR A 203 29.09 -14.35 -8.62
CA TYR A 203 28.37 -13.33 -7.87
C TYR A 203 28.47 -11.97 -8.57
N LEU A 204 29.68 -11.54 -8.88
CA LEU A 204 29.93 -10.27 -9.58
C LEU A 204 29.26 -10.26 -10.97
N LYS A 205 29.47 -11.33 -11.77
CA LYS A 205 28.88 -11.46 -13.10
C LYS A 205 27.35 -11.34 -13.07
N LEU A 206 26.68 -11.97 -12.11
CA LEU A 206 25.24 -11.96 -12.00
C LEU A 206 24.70 -10.67 -11.35
N ALA A 207 25.47 -10.03 -10.47
CA ALA A 207 25.17 -8.71 -9.95
C ALA A 207 25.10 -7.65 -11.05
N ASP A 208 25.98 -7.76 -12.06
CA ASP A 208 25.95 -6.87 -13.23
C ASP A 208 24.70 -7.08 -14.11
N ILE A 209 24.02 -8.24 -14.00
CA ILE A 209 22.79 -8.56 -14.73
C ILE A 209 21.56 -8.25 -13.89
N SER A 210 21.48 -8.76 -12.66
CA SER A 210 20.30 -8.71 -11.79
C SER A 210 20.43 -7.63 -10.70
N PRO A 211 19.50 -6.68 -10.60
CA PRO A 211 19.50 -5.71 -9.52
C PRO A 211 19.34 -6.37 -8.14
N VAL A 212 18.58 -7.46 -8.03
CA VAL A 212 18.41 -8.21 -6.78
C VAL A 212 19.74 -8.85 -6.35
N ILE A 213 20.47 -9.47 -7.29
CA ILE A 213 21.78 -10.05 -6.98
C ILE A 213 22.79 -8.94 -6.70
N CYS A 214 22.68 -7.78 -7.36
CA CYS A 214 23.51 -6.62 -7.10
C CYS A 214 23.32 -6.10 -5.66
N ASN A 215 22.08 -6.01 -5.19
CA ASN A 215 21.78 -5.71 -3.79
C ASN A 215 22.42 -6.73 -2.84
N ASN A 216 22.20 -8.02 -3.09
CA ASN A 216 22.77 -9.07 -2.25
C ASN A 216 24.32 -9.07 -2.27
N TYR A 217 24.92 -8.70 -3.40
CA TYR A 217 26.37 -8.54 -3.50
C TYR A 217 26.88 -7.35 -2.68
N GLY A 218 26.10 -6.25 -2.63
CA GLY A 218 26.36 -5.13 -1.74
C GLY A 218 26.39 -5.56 -0.27
N TYR A 219 25.37 -6.35 0.15
CA TYR A 219 25.34 -6.93 1.48
C TYR A 219 26.57 -7.84 1.76
N TYR A 220 26.92 -8.72 0.81
CA TYR A 220 28.09 -9.58 0.91
C TYR A 220 29.40 -8.78 1.07
N LEU A 221 29.60 -7.71 0.30
CA LEU A 221 30.77 -6.84 0.42
C LEU A 221 30.87 -6.22 1.81
N ARG A 222 29.78 -5.76 2.38
CA ARG A 222 29.75 -5.14 3.70
C ARG A 222 30.01 -6.13 4.82
N THR A 223 29.33 -7.27 4.81
CA THR A 223 29.32 -8.22 5.94
C THR A 223 30.47 -9.23 5.89
N GLU A 224 30.82 -9.73 4.71
CA GLU A 224 31.82 -10.81 4.55
C GLU A 224 33.21 -10.26 4.17
N LYS A 225 33.26 -9.12 3.45
CA LYS A 225 34.51 -8.53 2.98
C LYS A 225 34.95 -7.30 3.78
N GLY A 226 34.06 -6.71 4.57
CA GLY A 226 34.32 -5.46 5.29
C GLY A 226 34.49 -4.26 4.35
N ASP A 227 34.02 -4.36 3.11
CA ASP A 227 34.04 -3.29 2.12
C ASP A 227 32.69 -2.55 2.14
N SER A 228 32.52 -1.70 3.13
CA SER A 228 31.30 -0.94 3.35
C SER A 228 30.99 0.02 2.20
N TYR A 229 32.00 0.74 1.71
CA TYR A 229 31.85 1.69 0.60
C TYR A 229 31.52 0.98 -0.72
N GLY A 230 32.23 -0.11 -1.05
CA GLY A 230 31.91 -0.94 -2.20
C GLY A 230 30.49 -1.52 -2.13
N GLY A 231 30.04 -1.90 -0.93
CA GLY A 231 28.69 -2.36 -0.68
C GLY A 231 27.64 -1.29 -0.94
N LEU A 232 27.85 -0.06 -0.45
CA LEU A 232 26.96 1.08 -0.71
C LEU A 232 26.86 1.39 -2.22
N LEU A 233 27.98 1.37 -2.94
CA LEU A 233 27.95 1.58 -4.40
C LEU A 233 27.07 0.55 -5.11
N ARG A 234 27.10 -0.72 -4.67
CA ARG A 234 26.24 -1.77 -5.22
C ARG A 234 24.77 -1.57 -4.86
N TYR A 235 24.46 -1.09 -3.65
CA TYR A 235 23.09 -0.74 -3.31
C TYR A 235 22.56 0.41 -4.19
N VAL A 236 23.33 1.48 -4.36
CA VAL A 236 22.94 2.62 -5.23
C VAL A 236 22.78 2.17 -6.69
N GLU A 237 23.65 1.29 -7.19
CA GLU A 237 23.52 0.73 -8.53
C GLU A 237 22.24 -0.10 -8.68
N ALA A 238 21.97 -1.00 -7.73
CA ALA A 238 20.78 -1.85 -7.73
C ALA A 238 19.49 -1.01 -7.60
N ALA A 239 19.49 0.01 -6.74
CA ALA A 239 18.39 0.95 -6.58
C ALA A 239 18.04 1.68 -7.89
N ARG A 240 19.05 2.21 -8.59
CA ARG A 240 18.88 2.86 -9.91
C ARG A 240 18.30 1.92 -10.96
N ARG A 241 18.50 0.61 -10.80
CA ARG A 241 17.97 -0.44 -11.66
C ARG A 241 16.62 -0.98 -11.18
N GLY A 242 16.03 -0.36 -10.16
CA GLY A 242 14.69 -0.62 -9.67
C GLY A 242 14.57 -1.68 -8.57
N ASP A 243 15.66 -1.99 -7.86
CA ASP A 243 15.58 -2.85 -6.68
C ASP A 243 15.16 -2.03 -5.45
N PRO A 244 13.97 -2.29 -4.88
CA PRO A 244 13.46 -1.49 -3.77
C PRO A 244 14.19 -1.75 -2.45
N GLN A 245 14.67 -2.98 -2.23
CA GLN A 245 15.43 -3.30 -1.03
C GLN A 245 16.78 -2.59 -1.04
N ALA A 246 17.42 -2.50 -2.20
CA ALA A 246 18.67 -1.78 -2.35
C ALA A 246 18.51 -0.27 -2.11
N ALA A 247 17.40 0.30 -2.60
CA ALA A 247 17.07 1.70 -2.37
C ALA A 247 16.88 1.97 -0.86
N TYR A 248 16.13 1.12 -0.17
CA TYR A 248 15.97 1.19 1.28
C TYR A 248 17.31 1.06 2.01
N ASN A 249 18.14 0.06 1.68
CA ASN A 249 19.44 -0.16 2.31
C ASN A 249 20.40 1.03 2.11
N ALA A 250 20.42 1.61 0.90
CA ALA A 250 21.24 2.79 0.63
C ALA A 250 20.72 4.02 1.39
N GLY A 251 19.41 4.22 1.46
CA GLY A 251 18.77 5.29 2.23
C GLY A 251 19.20 5.25 3.68
N HIS A 252 19.11 4.09 4.32
CA HIS A 252 19.50 3.90 5.71
C HIS A 252 20.99 4.22 5.97
N ILE A 253 21.89 3.90 5.03
CA ILE A 253 23.32 4.23 5.19
C ILE A 253 23.56 5.75 5.11
N TYR A 254 22.87 6.45 4.19
CA TYR A 254 22.98 7.90 4.09
C TYR A 254 22.32 8.63 5.26
N GLU A 255 21.26 8.07 5.84
CA GLU A 255 20.62 8.60 7.03
C GLU A 255 21.49 8.44 8.27
N ALA A 256 22.08 7.25 8.48
CA ALA A 256 22.92 6.96 9.64
C ALA A 256 24.25 7.72 9.64
N GLY A 257 24.78 8.08 8.48
CA GLY A 257 26.06 8.79 8.35
C GLY A 257 27.29 8.03 8.88
N GLU A 258 27.20 6.70 9.05
CA GLU A 258 28.26 5.91 9.68
C GLU A 258 29.45 5.62 8.76
N GLU A 259 29.19 5.47 7.46
CA GLU A 259 30.19 5.05 6.44
C GLU A 259 30.45 6.15 5.41
N VAL A 260 29.56 7.07 5.31
CA VAL A 260 29.57 8.27 4.44
C VAL A 260 29.02 9.44 5.24
N ASP A 261 29.25 10.66 4.76
CA ASP A 261 28.62 11.83 5.39
C ASP A 261 27.09 11.68 5.35
N GLU A 262 26.45 11.98 6.48
CA GLU A 262 25.00 12.01 6.60
C GLU A 262 24.37 12.87 5.50
N ASN A 263 23.34 12.34 4.87
CA ASN A 263 22.60 13.07 3.84
C ASN A 263 21.12 12.68 3.88
N ILE A 264 20.39 13.36 4.74
CA ILE A 264 18.96 13.17 5.00
C ILE A 264 18.13 13.31 3.71
N ASN A 265 18.44 14.30 2.88
CA ASN A 265 17.69 14.53 1.63
C ASN A 265 17.91 13.41 0.60
N LEU A 266 19.10 12.87 0.51
CA LEU A 266 19.38 11.73 -0.36
C LEU A 266 18.76 10.44 0.20
N ALA A 267 18.77 10.27 1.53
CA ALA A 267 18.08 9.17 2.19
C ALA A 267 16.57 9.17 1.85
N TYR A 268 15.91 10.32 1.98
CA TYR A 268 14.51 10.47 1.60
C TYR A 268 14.24 10.10 0.13
N GLN A 269 15.05 10.60 -0.80
CA GLN A 269 14.90 10.25 -2.23
C GLN A 269 15.02 8.73 -2.47
N LEU A 270 15.92 8.07 -1.76
CA LEU A 270 16.10 6.62 -1.85
C LEU A 270 14.93 5.87 -1.20
N TYR A 271 14.41 6.34 -0.08
CA TYR A 271 13.20 5.79 0.52
C TYR A 271 11.97 5.99 -0.37
N GLU A 272 11.83 7.15 -1.03
CA GLU A 272 10.79 7.34 -2.05
C GLU A 272 10.89 6.34 -3.22
N MET A 273 12.12 6.07 -3.69
CA MET A 273 12.32 5.05 -4.74
C MET A 273 11.86 3.67 -4.26
N ALA A 274 12.21 3.28 -3.02
CA ALA A 274 11.78 2.04 -2.42
C ALA A 274 10.24 1.98 -2.26
N ALA A 275 9.64 3.04 -1.72
CA ALA A 275 8.20 3.16 -1.48
C ALA A 275 7.37 3.07 -2.76
N LYS A 276 7.76 3.80 -3.80
CA LYS A 276 7.11 3.77 -5.13
C LYS A 276 7.17 2.38 -5.80
N CYS A 277 8.17 1.57 -5.44
CA CYS A 277 8.27 0.16 -5.85
C CYS A 277 7.56 -0.80 -4.88
N GLY A 278 6.85 -0.31 -3.87
CA GLY A 278 6.05 -1.10 -2.94
C GLY A 278 6.86 -1.76 -1.81
N HIS A 279 8.01 -1.20 -1.43
CA HIS A 279 8.78 -1.66 -0.27
C HIS A 279 8.12 -1.17 1.02
N PRO A 280 7.64 -2.05 1.92
CA PRO A 280 6.85 -1.62 3.07
C PRO A 280 7.63 -0.73 4.04
N ALA A 281 8.88 -1.08 4.37
CA ALA A 281 9.70 -0.22 5.23
C ALA A 281 10.03 1.12 4.53
N GLY A 282 10.24 1.13 3.20
CA GLY A 282 10.41 2.39 2.46
C GLY A 282 9.14 3.25 2.48
N GLN A 283 7.95 2.63 2.42
CA GLN A 283 6.67 3.35 2.56
C GLN A 283 6.53 3.95 3.95
N PHE A 284 6.91 3.21 4.99
CA PHE A 284 6.94 3.71 6.36
C PHE A 284 7.90 4.90 6.51
N GLU A 285 9.14 4.78 6.01
CA GLU A 285 10.14 5.86 6.13
C GLU A 285 9.68 7.15 5.43
N VAL A 286 9.06 7.04 4.23
CA VAL A 286 8.50 8.22 3.56
C VAL A 286 7.40 8.87 4.42
N GLY A 287 6.50 8.07 5.00
CA GLY A 287 5.50 8.56 5.93
C GLY A 287 6.12 9.23 7.15
N TYR A 288 7.16 8.64 7.73
CA TYR A 288 7.87 9.17 8.88
C TYR A 288 8.57 10.51 8.59
N TYR A 289 9.24 10.63 7.44
CA TYR A 289 9.87 11.89 7.03
C TYR A 289 8.84 13.01 6.80
N LEU A 290 7.71 12.69 6.21
CA LEU A 290 6.59 13.65 6.04
C LEU A 290 5.93 14.00 7.37
N PHE A 291 5.87 13.06 8.31
CA PHE A 291 5.29 13.28 9.63
C PHE A 291 6.16 14.22 10.49
N GLU A 292 7.47 14.05 10.47
CA GLU A 292 8.40 14.84 11.29
C GLU A 292 8.93 16.10 10.57
N GLY A 293 8.95 16.11 9.23
CA GLY A 293 9.52 17.23 8.46
C GLY A 293 11.05 17.27 8.49
N PHE A 294 11.71 16.14 8.15
CA PHE A 294 13.18 16.05 8.20
C PHE A 294 13.87 16.64 6.97
N GLY A 295 14.99 17.32 7.19
CA GLY A 295 15.81 17.89 6.12
C GLY A 295 15.07 18.97 5.35
N ASP A 296 15.00 18.83 4.02
CA ASP A 296 14.25 19.72 3.13
C ASP A 296 12.81 19.23 2.89
N VAL A 297 12.36 18.21 3.61
CA VAL A 297 11.00 17.67 3.50
C VAL A 297 10.06 18.51 4.35
N GLU A 298 9.12 19.17 3.74
CA GLU A 298 8.06 19.89 4.45
C GLU A 298 7.14 18.89 5.16
N GLN A 299 6.75 19.21 6.40
CA GLN A 299 5.82 18.38 7.16
C GLN A 299 4.45 18.34 6.46
N ASP A 300 3.94 17.14 6.25
CA ASP A 300 2.66 16.89 5.58
C ASP A 300 2.01 15.64 6.19
N TYR A 301 1.20 15.86 7.22
CA TYR A 301 0.53 14.77 7.93
C TYR A 301 -0.44 13.99 7.05
N ALA A 302 -1.13 14.63 6.10
CA ALA A 302 -2.09 13.95 5.24
C ALA A 302 -1.37 12.94 4.32
N LYS A 303 -0.28 13.36 3.69
CA LYS A 303 0.55 12.43 2.90
C LYS A 303 1.25 11.37 3.78
N ALA A 304 1.64 11.74 5.02
CA ALA A 304 2.22 10.78 5.95
C ALA A 304 1.23 9.63 6.24
N VAL A 305 -0.02 9.96 6.57
CA VAL A 305 -1.09 8.97 6.78
C VAL A 305 -1.28 8.08 5.55
N GLU A 306 -1.34 8.64 4.33
CA GLU A 306 -1.46 7.84 3.11
C GLU A 306 -0.32 6.82 2.95
N TRP A 307 0.90 7.20 3.29
CA TRP A 307 2.04 6.30 3.19
C TRP A 307 2.08 5.26 4.32
N PHE A 308 1.68 5.63 5.53
CA PHE A 308 1.52 4.69 6.63
C PHE A 308 0.45 3.65 6.33
N GLU A 309 -0.71 4.05 5.80
CA GLU A 309 -1.75 3.09 5.38
C GLU A 309 -1.25 2.12 4.30
N LYS A 310 -0.52 2.63 3.29
CA LYS A 310 0.09 1.78 2.26
C LYS A 310 1.09 0.78 2.85
N ALA A 311 1.90 1.21 3.83
CA ALA A 311 2.85 0.35 4.52
C ALA A 311 2.13 -0.72 5.36
N TYR A 312 1.13 -0.32 6.12
CA TYR A 312 0.35 -1.19 6.99
C TYR A 312 -0.41 -2.28 6.23
N GLN A 313 -1.04 -1.90 5.11
CA GLN A 313 -1.81 -2.81 4.25
C GLN A 313 -0.93 -3.68 3.35
N ASN A 314 0.39 -3.43 3.32
CA ASN A 314 1.28 -4.15 2.43
C ASN A 314 1.44 -5.61 2.88
N PRO A 315 1.10 -6.61 2.05
CA PRO A 315 1.18 -8.03 2.44
C PRO A 315 2.60 -8.53 2.72
N LYS A 316 3.62 -7.74 2.37
CA LYS A 316 5.04 -8.03 2.63
C LYS A 316 5.57 -7.27 3.85
N CYS A 317 4.70 -6.54 4.55
CA CYS A 317 5.09 -5.79 5.74
C CYS A 317 5.62 -6.74 6.82
N SER A 318 6.82 -6.43 7.34
CA SER A 318 7.35 -7.15 8.49
C SER A 318 6.56 -6.77 9.75
N GLU A 319 6.57 -7.63 10.75
CA GLU A 319 5.94 -7.37 12.05
C GLU A 319 6.45 -6.04 12.65
N THR A 320 7.76 -5.86 12.71
CA THR A 320 8.39 -4.62 13.21
C THR A 320 7.90 -3.37 12.46
N THR A 321 7.90 -3.38 11.12
CA THR A 321 7.41 -2.24 10.32
C THR A 321 5.93 -2.00 10.56
N ARG A 322 5.15 -3.07 10.70
CA ARG A 322 3.70 -3.01 10.95
C ARG A 322 3.40 -2.36 12.30
N THR A 323 4.09 -2.79 13.35
CA THR A 323 3.96 -2.25 14.71
C THR A 323 4.33 -0.77 14.75
N GLN A 324 5.45 -0.37 14.13
CA GLN A 324 5.83 1.04 13.99
C GLN A 324 4.75 1.85 13.26
N THR A 325 4.26 1.30 12.15
CA THR A 325 3.24 1.98 11.33
C THR A 325 1.93 2.14 12.08
N ALA A 326 1.48 1.11 12.81
CA ALA A 326 0.29 1.16 13.65
C ALA A 326 0.42 2.25 14.73
N ALA A 327 1.59 2.37 15.36
CA ALA A 327 1.85 3.41 16.35
C ALA A 327 1.63 4.82 15.77
N TYR A 328 2.18 5.12 14.59
CA TYR A 328 2.00 6.42 13.96
C TYR A 328 0.58 6.66 13.47
N LEU A 329 -0.09 5.66 12.87
CA LEU A 329 -1.50 5.76 12.49
C LEU A 329 -2.39 6.03 13.71
N GLY A 330 -2.18 5.30 14.80
CA GLY A 330 -2.93 5.50 16.03
C GLY A 330 -2.81 6.93 16.58
N LEU A 331 -1.60 7.49 16.57
CA LEU A 331 -1.40 8.90 16.97
C LEU A 331 -2.05 9.87 15.99
N CYS A 332 -1.97 9.61 14.69
CA CYS A 332 -2.62 10.46 13.68
C CYS A 332 -4.13 10.50 13.88
N TYR A 333 -4.78 9.36 14.08
CA TYR A 333 -6.22 9.31 14.30
C TYR A 333 -6.62 9.86 15.67
N GLN A 334 -5.80 9.69 16.71
CA GLN A 334 -6.09 10.24 18.05
C GLN A 334 -6.07 11.77 18.08
N GLU A 335 -5.13 12.39 17.35
CA GLU A 335 -4.92 13.84 17.35
C GLU A 335 -5.54 14.53 16.13
N GLY A 336 -6.08 13.77 15.16
CA GLY A 336 -6.59 14.32 13.90
C GLY A 336 -5.49 14.85 12.97
N LEU A 337 -4.26 14.32 13.07
CA LEU A 337 -3.12 14.78 12.26
C LEU A 337 -3.20 14.21 10.84
N GLY A 338 -3.56 15.04 9.89
CA GLY A 338 -3.69 14.65 8.48
C GLY A 338 -4.87 13.72 8.17
N THR A 339 -5.74 13.50 9.13
CA THR A 339 -6.96 12.70 9.02
C THR A 339 -8.00 13.23 9.99
N VAL A 340 -9.27 12.83 9.82
CA VAL A 340 -10.30 13.12 10.80
C VAL A 340 -10.00 12.37 12.09
N GLN A 341 -10.09 13.06 13.22
CA GLN A 341 -9.95 12.43 14.53
C GLN A 341 -10.98 11.31 14.69
N ASP A 342 -10.52 10.12 15.08
CA ASP A 342 -11.34 8.94 15.31
C ASP A 342 -10.76 8.12 16.45
N ASP A 343 -11.33 8.26 17.63
CA ASP A 343 -10.84 7.61 18.84
C ASP A 343 -10.96 6.08 18.77
N ASP A 344 -11.97 5.52 18.08
CA ASP A 344 -12.16 4.07 17.93
C ASP A 344 -11.05 3.48 17.05
N VAL A 345 -10.79 4.08 15.88
CA VAL A 345 -9.71 3.68 14.99
C VAL A 345 -8.35 3.90 15.62
N ALA A 346 -8.17 5.01 16.33
CA ALA A 346 -6.93 5.31 17.06
C ALA A 346 -6.62 4.22 18.09
N PHE A 347 -7.64 3.83 18.88
CA PHE A 347 -7.45 2.80 19.89
C PHE A 347 -7.09 1.44 19.29
N GLU A 348 -7.72 1.02 18.18
CA GLU A 348 -7.38 -0.23 17.50
C GLU A 348 -5.89 -0.27 17.11
N TYR A 349 -5.39 0.79 16.48
CA TYR A 349 -3.98 0.89 16.07
C TYR A 349 -3.01 0.99 17.26
N LEU A 350 -3.33 1.82 18.27
CA LEU A 350 -2.49 1.98 19.46
C LEU A 350 -2.43 0.69 20.28
N HIS A 351 -3.53 -0.03 20.39
CA HIS A 351 -3.58 -1.30 21.10
C HIS A 351 -2.73 -2.37 20.39
N GLU A 352 -2.86 -2.51 19.05
CA GLU A 352 -1.99 -3.40 18.25
C GLU A 352 -0.52 -3.06 18.45
N ALA A 353 -0.15 -1.77 18.41
CA ALA A 353 1.22 -1.34 18.65
C ALA A 353 1.70 -1.61 20.08
N GLY A 354 0.81 -1.47 21.04
CA GLY A 354 1.08 -1.72 22.47
C GLY A 354 1.28 -3.19 22.83
N GLU A 355 0.67 -4.12 22.08
CA GLU A 355 0.87 -5.58 22.27
C GLU A 355 2.30 -6.02 21.94
N ASP A 356 3.00 -5.30 21.07
CA ASP A 356 4.35 -5.65 20.60
C ASP A 356 5.34 -4.46 20.77
N ILE A 357 5.33 -3.92 21.97
CA ILE A 357 6.08 -2.68 22.32
C ILE A 357 7.59 -2.81 22.12
N ASP A 358 8.14 -4.03 22.18
CA ASP A 358 9.56 -4.31 21.97
C ASP A 358 10.02 -4.02 20.51
N ASN A 359 9.08 -3.97 19.57
CA ASN A 359 9.31 -3.61 18.18
C ASN A 359 9.21 -2.11 17.90
N LEU A 360 8.88 -1.29 18.91
CA LEU A 360 8.80 0.16 18.78
C LEU A 360 10.15 0.83 19.08
N TRP A 361 10.43 1.93 18.40
CA TRP A 361 11.53 2.82 18.80
C TRP A 361 11.23 3.45 20.15
N GLU A 362 12.27 3.68 20.96
CA GLU A 362 12.13 4.23 22.29
C GLU A 362 11.30 5.54 22.32
N SER A 363 11.52 6.43 21.33
CA SER A 363 10.81 7.70 21.22
C SER A 363 9.31 7.57 20.98
N ILE A 364 8.89 6.59 20.17
CA ILE A 364 7.47 6.37 19.87
C ILE A 364 6.80 5.53 20.96
N THR A 365 7.52 4.64 21.62
CA THR A 365 7.05 3.85 22.75
C THR A 365 6.43 4.74 23.82
N VAL A 366 7.13 5.81 24.21
CA VAL A 366 6.63 6.77 25.19
C VAL A 366 5.30 7.38 24.76
N LYS A 367 5.17 7.75 23.49
CA LYS A 367 3.93 8.34 22.94
C LYS A 367 2.78 7.32 22.96
N VAL A 368 3.02 6.09 22.50
CA VAL A 368 2.01 5.01 22.46
C VAL A 368 1.51 4.68 23.87
N VAL A 369 2.41 4.51 24.83
CA VAL A 369 2.03 4.21 26.22
C VAL A 369 1.23 5.34 26.85
N THR A 370 1.62 6.60 26.57
CA THR A 370 0.85 7.79 27.01
C THR A 370 -0.53 7.81 26.36
N ALA A 371 -0.62 7.57 25.05
CA ALA A 371 -1.87 7.56 24.29
C ALA A 371 -2.84 6.47 24.74
N LEU A 372 -2.34 5.27 25.04
CA LEU A 372 -3.13 4.19 25.66
C LEU A 372 -3.63 4.58 27.05
N GLY A 373 -2.80 5.28 27.83
CA GLY A 373 -3.22 5.84 29.10
C GLY A 373 -4.41 6.79 28.96
N VAL A 374 -4.37 7.66 27.94
CA VAL A 374 -5.49 8.58 27.60
C VAL A 374 -6.72 7.79 27.17
N ALA A 375 -6.55 6.79 26.29
CA ALA A 375 -7.66 5.98 25.80
C ALA A 375 -8.39 5.28 26.94
N TYR A 376 -7.69 4.58 27.81
CA TYR A 376 -8.30 3.88 28.95
C TYR A 376 -8.82 4.82 30.03
N ALA A 377 -8.05 5.86 30.44
CA ALA A 377 -8.48 6.73 31.55
C ALA A 377 -9.73 7.52 31.20
N PHE A 378 -9.88 7.94 29.95
CA PHE A 378 -10.98 8.85 29.53
C PHE A 378 -12.02 8.18 28.60
N GLY A 379 -11.87 6.89 28.32
CA GLY A 379 -12.82 6.15 27.48
C GLY A 379 -12.80 6.58 26.02
N ARG A 380 -11.62 6.88 25.46
CA ARG A 380 -11.47 7.24 24.04
C ARG A 380 -11.24 5.98 23.20
N GLY A 381 -12.24 5.61 22.42
CA GLY A 381 -12.20 4.39 21.57
C GLY A 381 -12.29 3.08 22.35
N THR A 382 -12.51 3.12 23.68
CA THR A 382 -12.68 1.94 24.53
C THR A 382 -13.53 2.29 25.76
N GLU A 383 -13.98 1.30 26.51
CA GLU A 383 -14.61 1.55 27.80
C GLU A 383 -13.61 2.19 28.77
N ALA A 384 -14.07 3.20 29.51
CA ALA A 384 -13.22 3.90 30.46
C ALA A 384 -12.79 2.98 31.61
N ASP A 385 -11.49 2.86 31.82
CA ASP A 385 -10.86 2.20 32.96
C ASP A 385 -9.75 3.10 33.51
N ILE A 386 -10.12 3.91 34.49
CA ILE A 386 -9.19 4.89 35.06
C ILE A 386 -8.01 4.24 35.81
N GLU A 387 -8.22 3.06 36.40
CA GLU A 387 -7.14 2.36 37.11
C GLU A 387 -6.10 1.84 36.12
N LEU A 388 -6.56 1.26 35.00
CA LEU A 388 -5.69 0.79 33.93
C LEU A 388 -5.01 1.99 33.22
N GLY A 389 -5.75 3.04 32.90
CA GLY A 389 -5.19 4.26 32.31
C GLY A 389 -4.12 4.91 33.20
N TYR A 390 -4.34 4.93 34.51
CA TYR A 390 -3.37 5.43 35.47
C TYR A 390 -2.08 4.58 35.48
N GLN A 391 -2.19 3.24 35.37
CA GLN A 391 -1.01 2.35 35.26
C GLN A 391 -0.21 2.65 34.01
N TYR A 392 -0.86 2.84 32.86
CA TYR A 392 -0.20 3.25 31.62
C TYR A 392 0.53 4.60 31.77
N PHE A 393 -0.07 5.58 32.44
CA PHE A 393 0.60 6.85 32.72
C PHE A 393 1.81 6.68 33.64
N GLU A 394 1.75 5.83 34.67
CA GLU A 394 2.90 5.54 35.52
C GLU A 394 4.04 4.89 34.71
N ASP A 395 3.71 3.97 33.80
CA ASP A 395 4.69 3.34 32.94
C ASP A 395 5.28 4.34 31.93
N ALA A 396 4.46 5.22 31.33
CA ALA A 396 4.92 6.30 30.48
C ALA A 396 5.85 7.28 31.22
N VAL A 397 5.55 7.58 32.49
CA VAL A 397 6.43 8.40 33.35
C VAL A 397 7.78 7.73 33.60
N LYS A 398 7.81 6.40 33.82
CA LYS A 398 9.08 5.66 33.94
C LYS A 398 9.89 5.71 32.65
N LEU A 399 9.21 5.76 31.50
CA LEU A 399 9.82 5.95 30.18
C LEU A 399 10.16 7.42 29.87
N GLY A 400 9.85 8.37 30.75
CA GLY A 400 10.22 9.78 30.62
C GLY A 400 9.13 10.70 30.08
N SER A 401 7.86 10.28 30.02
CA SER A 401 6.77 11.14 29.56
C SER A 401 6.46 12.25 30.55
N GLU A 402 6.72 13.50 30.15
CA GLU A 402 6.29 14.68 30.92
C GLU A 402 4.78 14.94 30.75
N GLU A 403 4.22 14.50 29.65
CA GLU A 403 2.79 14.61 29.37
C GLU A 403 1.98 13.70 30.30
N ALA A 404 2.38 12.44 30.46
CA ALA A 404 1.76 11.51 31.41
C ALA A 404 1.77 12.04 32.86
N LYS A 405 2.80 12.77 33.27
CA LYS A 405 2.83 13.44 34.57
C LYS A 405 1.71 14.48 34.72
N LYS A 406 1.40 15.21 33.64
CA LYS A 406 0.30 16.18 33.64
C LYS A 406 -1.05 15.49 33.79
N TYR A 407 -1.25 14.36 33.07
CA TYR A 407 -2.47 13.57 33.20
C TYR A 407 -2.64 12.98 34.60
N ILE A 408 -1.58 12.44 35.20
CA ILE A 408 -1.60 12.01 36.61
C ILE A 408 -1.95 13.17 37.54
N GLY A 409 -1.34 14.34 37.32
CA GLY A 409 -1.64 15.54 38.10
C GLY A 409 -3.10 15.99 37.96
N TYR A 410 -3.65 15.94 36.73
CA TYR A 410 -5.05 16.26 36.48
C TYR A 410 -6.00 15.27 37.16
N ILE A 411 -5.81 13.97 36.98
CA ILE A 411 -6.63 12.92 37.61
C ILE A 411 -6.67 13.05 39.14
N ASN A 412 -5.55 13.43 39.76
CA ASN A 412 -5.46 13.64 41.20
C ASN A 412 -5.91 15.03 41.66
N SER A 413 -6.42 15.88 40.79
CA SER A 413 -6.85 17.25 41.10
C SER A 413 -8.32 17.36 41.43
N PRO A 414 -8.72 18.39 42.20
CA PRO A 414 -10.15 18.73 42.41
C PRO A 414 -10.89 19.04 41.11
N ASP A 415 -10.19 19.46 40.06
CA ASP A 415 -10.78 19.81 38.77
C ASP A 415 -11.31 18.55 38.08
N TYR A 416 -10.58 17.43 38.12
CA TYR A 416 -11.04 16.13 37.63
C TYR A 416 -12.33 15.68 38.31
N GLU A 417 -12.39 15.75 39.67
CA GLU A 417 -13.60 15.43 40.42
C GLU A 417 -14.78 16.36 40.07
N ALA A 418 -14.48 17.61 39.72
CA ALA A 418 -15.53 18.57 39.32
C ALA A 418 -16.04 18.25 37.90
N ASP A 419 -15.14 17.82 36.98
CA ASP A 419 -15.52 17.48 35.62
C ASP A 419 -16.27 16.14 35.55
N GLU A 420 -15.88 15.13 36.35
CA GLU A 420 -16.66 13.89 36.49
C GLU A 420 -18.07 14.14 37.06
N ARG A 421 -18.20 15.01 38.05
CA ARG A 421 -19.52 15.40 38.57
C ARG A 421 -20.39 16.09 37.52
N LYS A 422 -19.80 16.89 36.61
CA LYS A 422 -20.53 17.49 35.47
C LYS A 422 -21.04 16.44 34.48
N LYS A 423 -20.31 15.36 34.28
CA LYS A 423 -20.76 14.24 33.44
C LYS A 423 -21.94 13.46 34.06
N GLU A 424 -22.00 13.38 35.39
CA GLU A 424 -23.11 12.76 36.11
C GLU A 424 -24.35 13.67 36.21
N GLU A 425 -24.18 14.99 36.01
CA GLU A 425 -25.34 15.89 35.90
C GLU A 425 -26.11 15.54 34.62
N PRO A 426 -27.44 15.33 34.68
CA PRO A 426 -28.19 15.07 33.46
C PRO A 426 -27.95 16.23 32.50
N ALA A 427 -27.53 15.91 31.29
CA ALA A 427 -27.24 16.88 30.23
C ALA A 427 -28.39 17.91 30.22
N THR A 428 -28.02 19.19 30.30
CA THR A 428 -29.03 20.28 30.27
C THR A 428 -29.95 19.99 29.09
N PRO A 429 -31.26 19.84 29.28
CA PRO A 429 -32.13 19.46 28.19
C PRO A 429 -31.95 20.46 27.05
N VAL A 430 -31.59 19.96 25.88
CA VAL A 430 -31.46 20.79 24.67
C VAL A 430 -32.78 21.55 24.53
N ALA A 431 -32.72 22.89 24.44
CA ALA A 431 -33.91 23.71 24.35
C ALA A 431 -34.82 23.20 23.23
N PRO A 432 -36.14 23.18 23.42
CA PRO A 432 -37.09 22.55 22.50
C PRO A 432 -36.92 22.98 21.03
N PHE A 433 -36.45 24.18 20.80
CA PHE A 433 -36.15 24.67 19.44
C PHE A 433 -35.03 23.84 18.76
N TRP A 434 -33.97 23.54 19.50
CA TRP A 434 -32.78 22.86 18.97
C TRP A 434 -32.95 21.34 18.84
N GLN A 435 -33.92 20.72 19.51
CA GLN A 435 -34.14 19.26 19.44
C GLN A 435 -34.44 18.75 18.02
N ASN A 436 -35.04 19.61 17.15
CA ASN A 436 -35.45 19.28 15.79
C ASN A 436 -34.82 20.22 14.75
N VAL A 437 -33.69 20.85 15.07
CA VAL A 437 -33.08 21.86 14.19
C VAL A 437 -32.67 21.27 12.84
N ALA A 438 -32.13 20.05 12.79
CA ALA A 438 -31.79 19.37 11.56
C ALA A 438 -33.00 19.17 10.61
N GLU A 439 -34.17 18.82 11.18
CA GLU A 439 -35.40 18.69 10.39
C GLU A 439 -35.89 20.04 9.86
N LYS A 440 -35.76 21.11 10.64
CA LYS A 440 -36.12 22.46 10.21
C LYS A 440 -35.21 22.95 9.09
N ILE A 441 -33.89 22.72 9.21
CA ILE A 441 -32.92 23.04 8.17
C ILE A 441 -33.21 22.24 6.89
N ARG A 442 -33.42 20.92 6.99
CA ARG A 442 -33.81 20.08 5.87
C ARG A 442 -35.04 20.59 5.13
N ASP A 443 -36.07 20.92 5.87
CA ASP A 443 -37.38 21.34 5.29
C ASP A 443 -37.24 22.69 4.60
N ALA A 444 -36.53 23.65 5.20
CA ALA A 444 -36.22 24.93 4.60
C ALA A 444 -35.35 24.77 3.33
N VAL A 445 -34.24 24.04 3.43
CA VAL A 445 -33.37 23.74 2.27
C VAL A 445 -34.16 23.05 1.14
N THR A 446 -35.02 22.10 1.47
CA THR A 446 -35.83 21.40 0.46
C THR A 446 -36.78 22.33 -0.26
N THR A 447 -37.37 23.31 0.45
CA THR A 447 -38.31 24.28 -0.12
C THR A 447 -37.58 25.27 -1.03
N ASP A 448 -36.51 25.88 -0.51
CA ASP A 448 -35.74 26.89 -1.24
C ASP A 448 -35.01 26.28 -2.46
N LEU A 449 -34.51 25.06 -2.30
CA LEU A 449 -33.89 24.32 -3.41
C LEU A 449 -34.88 24.05 -4.54
N ARG A 450 -36.13 23.70 -4.25
CA ARG A 450 -37.15 23.53 -5.31
C ARG A 450 -37.41 24.82 -6.05
N GLU A 451 -37.39 25.95 -5.36
CA GLU A 451 -37.54 27.26 -5.98
C GLU A 451 -36.34 27.58 -6.88
N ILE A 452 -35.11 27.33 -6.40
CA ILE A 452 -33.89 27.50 -7.20
C ILE A 452 -33.94 26.60 -8.45
N LEU A 453 -34.25 25.32 -8.29
CA LEU A 453 -34.38 24.36 -9.39
C LEU A 453 -35.47 24.78 -10.41
N GLY A 454 -36.51 25.46 -9.96
CA GLY A 454 -37.51 26.03 -10.85
C GLY A 454 -37.04 27.25 -11.66
N ARG A 455 -35.92 27.87 -11.28
CA ARG A 455 -35.26 28.98 -12.00
C ARG A 455 -34.13 28.51 -12.93
N ILE A 456 -33.56 27.34 -12.62
CA ILE A 456 -32.54 26.68 -13.43
C ILE A 456 -33.27 25.91 -14.54
N ASP A 457 -33.12 26.35 -15.79
CA ASP A 457 -33.73 25.67 -16.95
C ASP A 457 -33.03 24.32 -17.23
N ASP A 458 -32.40 24.11 -18.38
CA ASP A 458 -31.70 22.86 -18.75
C ASP A 458 -30.22 22.85 -18.34
N GLU A 459 -29.79 23.67 -17.38
CA GLU A 459 -28.40 23.76 -16.90
C GLU A 459 -28.01 22.58 -16.01
N ARG A 460 -26.74 22.19 -16.08
CA ARG A 460 -26.20 21.06 -15.32
C ARG A 460 -25.64 21.53 -13.99
N ILE A 461 -26.32 21.19 -12.90
CA ILE A 461 -25.84 21.47 -11.54
C ILE A 461 -24.63 20.58 -11.26
N TYR A 462 -23.54 21.16 -10.78
CA TYR A 462 -22.37 20.39 -10.34
C TYR A 462 -22.07 20.54 -8.85
N THR A 463 -22.59 21.58 -8.18
CA THR A 463 -22.36 21.77 -6.76
C THR A 463 -23.50 22.47 -6.04
N VAL A 464 -23.69 22.13 -4.76
CA VAL A 464 -24.66 22.72 -3.85
C VAL A 464 -24.00 22.91 -2.50
N ALA A 465 -24.01 24.15 -1.98
CA ALA A 465 -23.50 24.47 -0.65
C ALA A 465 -24.62 25.00 0.25
N LEU A 466 -24.61 24.60 1.53
CA LEU A 466 -25.36 25.24 2.59
C LEU A 466 -24.38 26.05 3.43
N VAL A 467 -24.57 27.35 3.50
CA VAL A 467 -23.64 28.29 4.10
C VAL A 467 -24.24 28.88 5.37
N THR A 468 -23.39 29.07 6.38
CA THR A 468 -23.75 29.78 7.63
C THR A 468 -22.71 30.86 7.93
N ASP A 469 -23.02 31.77 8.86
CA ASP A 469 -22.00 32.65 9.44
C ASP A 469 -21.27 31.99 10.63
N ARG A 470 -20.17 32.60 11.06
CA ARG A 470 -19.36 32.13 12.20
C ARG A 470 -20.12 32.06 13.54
N TYR A 471 -21.28 32.67 13.62
CA TYR A 471 -22.11 32.68 14.83
C TYR A 471 -23.27 31.67 14.76
N CYS A 472 -23.36 30.87 13.69
CA CYS A 472 -24.44 29.90 13.47
C CYS A 472 -25.84 30.54 13.50
N CYS A 473 -25.96 31.77 13.04
CA CYS A 473 -27.16 32.57 13.14
C CYS A 473 -27.85 32.86 11.80
N SER A 474 -27.15 32.65 10.71
CA SER A 474 -27.68 32.77 9.35
C SER A 474 -27.52 31.51 8.56
N LEU A 475 -28.36 31.28 7.59
CA LEU A 475 -28.27 30.18 6.63
C LEU A 475 -28.67 30.70 5.27
N PHE A 476 -27.89 30.32 4.25
CA PHE A 476 -28.30 30.45 2.87
C PHE A 476 -27.86 29.27 2.03
N LEU A 477 -28.57 29.05 0.94
CA LEU A 477 -28.28 27.98 -0.02
C LEU A 477 -27.69 28.56 -1.30
N ALA A 478 -26.60 28.00 -1.77
CA ALA A 478 -25.99 28.35 -3.01
C ALA A 478 -25.91 27.13 -3.94
N VAL A 479 -26.21 27.35 -5.22
CA VAL A 479 -26.17 26.32 -6.26
C VAL A 479 -25.38 26.87 -7.45
N ASN A 480 -24.46 26.08 -7.99
CA ASN A 480 -23.74 26.47 -9.19
C ASN A 480 -23.89 25.45 -10.32
N THR A 481 -23.88 25.94 -11.56
CA THR A 481 -24.05 25.16 -12.78
C THR A 481 -22.82 25.25 -13.66
N LEU A 482 -22.61 24.25 -14.50
CA LEU A 482 -21.50 24.26 -15.47
C LEU A 482 -21.68 25.37 -16.49
N GLU A 483 -22.92 25.63 -16.91
CA GLU A 483 -23.26 26.66 -17.87
C GLU A 483 -23.00 28.07 -17.33
N TYR A 484 -23.20 28.31 -16.02
CA TYR A 484 -22.83 29.58 -15.38
C TYR A 484 -21.31 29.80 -15.41
N LEU A 485 -20.54 28.78 -15.04
CA LEU A 485 -19.06 28.85 -15.10
C LEU A 485 -18.52 29.10 -16.51
N GLU A 486 -19.15 28.52 -17.53
CA GLU A 486 -18.75 28.71 -18.94
C GLU A 486 -19.15 30.08 -19.50
N SER A 487 -20.03 30.82 -18.83
CA SER A 487 -20.52 32.13 -19.26
C SER A 487 -19.65 33.31 -18.82
N GLU A 488 -18.75 33.10 -17.87
CA GLU A 488 -17.77 34.13 -17.49
C GLU A 488 -16.69 34.24 -18.57
N ASP A 489 -16.48 35.43 -19.13
CA ASP A 489 -15.61 35.72 -20.29
C ASP A 489 -14.08 35.53 -20.00
N GLU A 490 -13.69 35.26 -18.78
CA GLU A 490 -12.32 34.88 -18.37
C GLU A 490 -12.34 33.41 -17.98
N GLU A 491 -11.28 32.66 -18.32
CA GLU A 491 -11.14 31.26 -17.79
C GLU A 491 -11.38 31.32 -16.27
N PRO A 492 -12.47 30.70 -15.76
CA PRO A 492 -12.75 30.74 -14.34
C PRO A 492 -11.54 30.15 -13.62
N ASP A 493 -10.90 30.95 -12.76
CA ASP A 493 -9.90 30.38 -11.88
C ASP A 493 -10.58 29.32 -10.98
N ASP A 494 -9.80 28.38 -10.49
CA ASP A 494 -10.35 27.30 -9.65
C ASP A 494 -11.00 27.86 -8.37
N GLU A 495 -10.69 29.10 -7.96
CA GLU A 495 -11.29 29.76 -6.82
C GLU A 495 -12.79 30.01 -7.02
N CYS A 496 -13.23 30.68 -8.09
CA CYS A 496 -14.65 30.97 -8.34
C CYS A 496 -15.54 29.74 -8.39
N LYS A 497 -14.97 28.61 -8.76
CA LYS A 497 -15.71 27.34 -8.84
C LYS A 497 -16.25 26.85 -7.51
N TRP A 498 -15.59 27.17 -6.39
CA TRP A 498 -15.88 26.60 -5.08
C TRP A 498 -16.28 27.65 -4.02
N HIS A 499 -16.32 28.95 -4.36
CA HIS A 499 -16.77 30.02 -3.45
C HIS A 499 -18.28 30.29 -3.58
N PRO A 500 -19.10 29.84 -2.61
CA PRO A 500 -20.56 29.92 -2.70
C PRO A 500 -21.11 31.35 -2.85
N ASP A 501 -20.42 32.36 -2.37
CA ASP A 501 -20.84 33.77 -2.43
C ASP A 501 -20.82 34.34 -3.86
N GLU A 502 -20.09 33.69 -4.78
CA GLU A 502 -19.93 34.10 -6.18
C GLU A 502 -20.78 33.26 -7.16
N TRP A 503 -21.61 32.34 -6.66
CA TRP A 503 -22.33 31.40 -7.52
C TRP A 503 -23.59 32.00 -8.16
N GLY A 504 -23.96 31.43 -9.31
CA GLY A 504 -25.05 31.94 -10.14
C GLY A 504 -26.43 31.90 -9.51
N TYR A 505 -26.65 30.99 -8.57
CA TYR A 505 -27.98 30.79 -7.96
C TYR A 505 -27.89 30.69 -6.45
N SER A 506 -28.66 31.55 -5.76
CA SER A 506 -28.88 31.51 -4.30
C SER A 506 -30.35 31.63 -3.96
N ASP A 507 -30.70 31.32 -2.72
CA ASP A 507 -32.02 31.55 -2.21
C ASP A 507 -32.36 33.07 -2.13
N GLY A 508 -33.62 33.40 -2.32
CA GLY A 508 -34.08 34.80 -2.35
C GLY A 508 -34.25 35.43 -0.97
N HIS A 509 -34.43 36.74 -0.91
CA HIS A 509 -34.61 37.50 0.32
C HIS A 509 -35.83 37.06 1.16
N ASP A 510 -36.82 36.38 0.59
CA ASP A 510 -38.02 35.88 1.25
C ASP A 510 -38.00 34.34 1.39
N SER A 511 -36.81 33.70 1.37
CA SER A 511 -36.68 32.25 1.46
C SER A 511 -37.03 31.69 2.85
N GLU A 512 -37.30 30.39 2.90
CA GLU A 512 -37.53 29.67 4.17
C GLU A 512 -36.25 29.65 5.03
N LEU A 513 -35.04 29.61 4.40
CA LEU A 513 -33.78 29.69 5.13
C LEU A 513 -33.58 31.07 5.76
N VAL A 514 -33.94 32.16 5.11
CA VAL A 514 -33.91 33.50 5.68
C VAL A 514 -34.90 33.60 6.87
N THR A 515 -36.07 32.98 6.75
CA THR A 515 -37.04 32.92 7.84
C THR A 515 -36.52 32.10 9.01
N LEU A 516 -35.87 30.97 8.71
CA LEU A 516 -35.24 30.13 9.73
C LEU A 516 -34.06 30.86 10.40
N SER A 517 -33.25 31.60 9.66
CA SER A 517 -32.12 32.40 10.17
C SER A 517 -32.58 33.42 11.24
N LYS A 518 -33.70 34.10 11.04
CA LYS A 518 -34.28 34.99 12.05
C LYS A 518 -34.61 34.23 13.34
N THR A 519 -35.15 33.02 13.22
CA THR A 519 -35.51 32.18 14.37
C THR A 519 -34.26 31.61 15.06
N LEU A 520 -33.20 31.30 14.28
CA LEU A 520 -31.88 30.87 14.82
C LEU A 520 -31.30 32.00 15.67
N TRP A 521 -31.28 33.23 15.16
CA TRP A 521 -30.82 34.41 15.89
C TRP A 521 -31.56 34.62 17.21
N GLU A 522 -32.89 34.49 17.18
CA GLU A 522 -33.72 34.65 18.40
C GLU A 522 -33.42 33.58 19.46
N ASN A 523 -32.97 32.40 19.07
CA ASN A 523 -32.67 31.27 19.95
C ASN A 523 -31.17 31.05 20.21
N HIS A 524 -30.28 31.86 19.62
CA HIS A 524 -28.84 31.71 19.66
C HIS A 524 -28.26 31.57 21.09
N ALA A 525 -28.78 32.33 22.05
CA ALA A 525 -28.34 32.25 23.45
C ALA A 525 -28.51 30.87 24.11
N THR A 526 -29.27 29.97 23.50
CA THR A 526 -29.49 28.58 23.95
C THR A 526 -28.89 27.55 23.01
N LEU A 527 -28.00 27.97 22.09
CA LEU A 527 -27.29 27.07 21.16
C LEU A 527 -26.44 26.08 21.96
N PRO A 528 -26.58 24.76 21.74
CA PRO A 528 -25.79 23.74 22.44
C PRO A 528 -24.29 23.75 22.11
N GLY A 529 -23.90 24.45 21.06
CA GLY A 529 -22.52 24.60 20.57
C GLY A 529 -22.45 24.54 19.04
N GLU A 530 -21.37 25.09 18.46
CA GLU A 530 -21.19 25.16 17.01
C GLU A 530 -21.14 23.76 16.38
N ALA A 531 -20.40 22.83 16.98
CA ALA A 531 -20.29 21.43 16.49
C ALA A 531 -21.68 20.75 16.41
N PHE A 532 -22.60 21.01 17.36
CA PHE A 532 -23.97 20.53 17.31
C PHE A 532 -24.70 21.09 16.08
N PHE A 533 -24.52 22.37 15.80
CA PHE A 533 -25.18 23.03 14.68
C PHE A 533 -24.65 22.54 13.33
N PHE A 534 -23.34 22.43 13.17
CA PHE A 534 -22.72 21.89 11.95
C PHE A 534 -23.12 20.44 11.68
N SER A 535 -23.19 19.60 12.73
CA SER A 535 -23.70 18.23 12.61
C SER A 535 -25.17 18.22 12.15
N ALA A 536 -25.99 19.15 12.62
CA ALA A 536 -27.38 19.28 12.18
C ALA A 536 -27.48 19.72 10.70
N MET A 537 -26.60 20.61 10.23
CA MET A 537 -26.52 21.03 8.83
C MET A 537 -26.12 19.87 7.94
N ILE A 538 -25.07 19.12 8.29
CA ILE A 538 -24.61 17.94 7.55
C ILE A 538 -25.72 16.89 7.46
N SER A 539 -26.40 16.60 8.58
CA SER A 539 -27.53 15.66 8.63
C SER A 539 -28.69 16.11 7.72
N ALA A 540 -29.00 17.39 7.72
CA ALA A 540 -30.04 17.95 6.86
C ALA A 540 -29.68 17.79 5.37
N MET A 541 -28.47 18.17 4.99
CA MET A 541 -28.00 18.07 3.61
C MET A 541 -27.91 16.61 3.12
N ALA A 542 -27.49 15.68 3.97
CA ALA A 542 -27.52 14.25 3.65
C ALA A 542 -28.93 13.75 3.34
N GLN A 543 -29.93 14.18 4.12
CA GLN A 543 -31.35 13.84 3.88
C GLN A 543 -31.90 14.50 2.61
N VAL A 544 -31.52 15.74 2.31
CA VAL A 544 -31.91 16.43 1.07
C VAL A 544 -31.33 15.70 -0.13
N LYS A 545 -30.05 15.37 -0.08
CA LYS A 545 -29.37 14.58 -1.13
C LYS A 545 -30.06 13.23 -1.35
N GLY A 546 -30.41 12.53 -0.29
CA GLY A 546 -31.11 11.23 -0.32
C GLY A 546 -32.58 11.30 -0.73
N SER A 547 -33.19 12.50 -0.78
CA SER A 547 -34.62 12.68 -1.08
C SER A 547 -35.01 12.44 -2.56
N GLY A 548 -34.04 12.36 -3.45
CA GLY A 548 -34.27 12.22 -4.89
C GLY A 548 -34.67 13.51 -5.61
N ILE A 549 -34.53 14.66 -4.98
CA ILE A 549 -34.91 15.99 -5.52
C ILE A 549 -34.16 16.31 -6.85
N PHE A 550 -32.96 15.79 -7.04
CA PHE A 550 -32.14 15.96 -8.24
C PHE A 550 -32.27 14.82 -9.26
N GLY A 551 -33.13 13.83 -9.02
CA GLY A 551 -33.29 12.68 -9.88
C GLY A 551 -32.03 11.81 -10.00
N GLU A 552 -31.74 11.28 -11.19
CA GLU A 552 -30.55 10.43 -11.45
C GLU A 552 -29.24 11.21 -11.44
N GLY A 553 -29.26 12.54 -11.61
CA GLY A 553 -28.09 13.42 -11.59
C GLY A 553 -27.44 13.61 -10.22
N THR A 554 -28.10 13.23 -9.13
CA THR A 554 -27.61 13.42 -7.73
C THR A 554 -26.20 12.87 -7.49
N LYS A 555 -25.79 11.85 -8.23
CA LYS A 555 -24.46 11.19 -8.08
C LYS A 555 -23.29 12.03 -8.60
N GLU A 556 -23.56 13.02 -9.41
CA GLU A 556 -22.55 13.88 -10.06
C GLU A 556 -22.45 15.25 -9.38
N ILE A 557 -23.32 15.53 -8.38
CA ILE A 557 -23.39 16.81 -7.67
C ILE A 557 -22.55 16.73 -6.39
N THR A 558 -21.64 17.67 -6.21
CA THR A 558 -20.87 17.85 -4.98
C THR A 558 -21.67 18.64 -3.97
N PHE A 559 -21.71 18.18 -2.70
CA PHE A 559 -22.37 18.84 -1.58
C PHE A 559 -21.37 19.17 -0.49
N PHE A 560 -21.45 20.35 0.10
CA PHE A 560 -20.64 20.70 1.27
C PHE A 560 -21.33 21.77 2.14
N ILE A 561 -20.78 22.01 3.33
CA ILE A 561 -21.15 23.07 4.24
C ILE A 561 -20.03 24.08 4.29
N SER A 562 -20.33 25.36 4.25
CA SER A 562 -19.36 26.44 4.35
C SER A 562 -19.72 27.46 5.44
N ILE A 563 -18.74 28.27 5.83
CA ILE A 563 -18.91 29.40 6.73
C ILE A 563 -18.47 30.66 5.98
N SER A 564 -19.38 31.61 5.79
CA SER A 564 -19.04 32.86 5.14
C SER A 564 -18.08 33.71 5.99
N ASP A 565 -17.13 34.36 5.31
CA ASP A 565 -16.16 35.30 5.93
C ASP A 565 -15.29 34.68 7.05
N ASP A 566 -15.01 33.39 7.03
CA ASP A 566 -14.15 32.71 8.00
C ASP A 566 -12.93 32.06 7.33
N GLU A 567 -11.73 32.44 7.78
CA GLU A 567 -10.47 31.87 7.28
C GLU A 567 -10.32 30.36 7.63
N ASP A 568 -11.07 29.85 8.61
CA ASP A 568 -11.08 28.45 9.04
C ASP A 568 -12.21 27.63 8.38
N ALA A 569 -12.97 28.20 7.44
CA ALA A 569 -14.07 27.52 6.75
C ALA A 569 -13.65 26.23 6.05
N GLU A 570 -12.44 26.17 5.53
CA GLU A 570 -11.88 25.06 4.74
C GLU A 570 -11.99 23.71 5.48
N ASN A 571 -11.73 23.67 6.78
CA ASN A 571 -11.85 22.44 7.58
C ASN A 571 -13.28 21.89 7.64
N LEU A 572 -14.27 22.76 7.77
CA LEU A 572 -15.69 22.35 7.77
C LEU A 572 -16.13 21.93 6.36
N GLU A 573 -15.69 22.65 5.34
CA GLU A 573 -15.98 22.35 3.93
C GLU A 573 -15.45 20.97 3.57
N ASP A 574 -14.18 20.69 3.87
CA ASP A 574 -13.53 19.41 3.59
C ASP A 574 -14.20 18.24 4.32
N SER A 575 -14.43 18.37 5.63
CA SER A 575 -15.05 17.31 6.42
C SER A 575 -16.50 17.04 6.01
N SER A 576 -17.26 18.10 5.70
CA SER A 576 -18.64 17.95 5.22
C SER A 576 -18.70 17.37 3.81
N ALA A 577 -17.79 17.77 2.91
CA ALA A 577 -17.70 17.21 1.57
C ALA A 577 -17.34 15.71 1.60
N MET A 578 -16.43 15.29 2.46
CA MET A 578 -16.12 13.86 2.66
C MET A 578 -17.34 13.07 3.16
N THR A 579 -18.13 13.65 4.05
CA THR A 579 -19.33 13.00 4.61
C THR A 579 -20.48 12.93 3.61
N LEU A 580 -20.66 13.97 2.81
CA LEU A 580 -21.81 14.14 1.93
C LEU A 580 -21.66 13.54 0.53
N ASN A 581 -20.44 13.20 0.09
CA ASN A 581 -20.19 12.80 -1.28
C ASN A 581 -19.60 11.39 -1.43
N SER A 582 -19.57 10.90 -2.69
CA SER A 582 -18.80 9.71 -3.01
C SER A 582 -17.28 9.99 -2.89
N PRO A 583 -16.45 8.97 -2.68
CA PRO A 583 -15.00 9.18 -2.57
C PRO A 583 -14.39 9.95 -3.76
N GLU A 584 -14.93 9.73 -4.97
CA GLU A 584 -14.44 10.41 -6.18
C GLU A 584 -14.77 11.90 -6.20
N LEU A 585 -16.00 12.27 -5.80
CA LEU A 585 -16.43 13.67 -5.73
C LEU A 585 -15.74 14.39 -4.56
N ALA A 586 -15.63 13.74 -3.41
CA ALA A 586 -14.90 14.28 -2.27
C ALA A 586 -13.42 14.54 -2.64
N ALA A 587 -12.75 13.59 -3.28
CA ALA A 587 -11.36 13.77 -3.72
C ALA A 587 -11.20 14.91 -4.75
N ALA A 588 -12.16 15.09 -5.64
CA ALA A 588 -12.15 16.23 -6.58
C ALA A 588 -12.29 17.57 -5.85
N PHE A 589 -13.15 17.63 -4.84
CA PHE A 589 -13.34 18.82 -4.01
C PHE A 589 -12.10 19.14 -3.16
N LEU A 590 -11.51 18.16 -2.48
CA LEU A 590 -10.31 18.31 -1.66
C LEU A 590 -9.06 18.76 -2.46
N ASN A 591 -9.08 18.62 -3.77
CA ASN A 591 -8.01 19.11 -4.65
C ASN A 591 -8.30 20.49 -5.27
N ARG A 592 -9.34 21.21 -4.82
CA ARG A 592 -9.77 22.50 -5.39
C ARG A 592 -8.71 23.60 -5.31
N ASN A 593 -7.82 23.52 -4.32
CA ASN A 593 -6.77 24.54 -4.08
C ASN A 593 -5.38 24.07 -4.57
N LYS A 594 -5.30 22.99 -5.35
CA LYS A 594 -4.06 22.46 -5.94
C LYS A 594 -4.07 22.70 -7.42
#